data_6eb88d4b071a852c095b145123f65f8b
#
_entry.id   6eb88d4b071a852c095b145123f65f8b
#
_cell.length_a   1.000
_cell.length_b   1.000
_cell.length_c   1.000
_cell.angle_alpha   90.00
_cell.angle_beta   90.00
_cell.angle_gamma   90.00
#
_symmetry.space_group_name_H-M   'P 1'
#
loop_
_entity.id
_entity.type
_entity.pdbx_description
1 polymer ?
#
loop_
_entity_poly.entity_id
_entity_poly.type
_entity_poly.pdbx_seq_one_letter_code
_entity_poly.pdbx_strand_id
1 'polypeptide(L)'
;MLHSGMVLAAPQSGSGKTTITCALLAAMKNRKLAVRAFKSGPDYIDPMFHRQVIGVPSRNLDTFFSGADQIRELYGYDRESFSYSVIEGAMGLYDGLGGTQKEGSAYHLAQTLDLPVVLVLDARGMGRTMVALLAGILQYDRDHRIIGVILNRTSEGFCRTMTPVIEKELGLCLLYTSPSPR
;
A
#
# COMPACT_ATOMS: atom_id res chain seq x y z
N MET A 1 2.26 8.56 -21.86
CA MET A 1 3.10 8.24 -20.68
C MET A 1 2.62 6.93 -20.09
N LEU A 2 3.55 6.04 -19.70
CA LEU A 2 3.19 4.85 -18.94
C LEU A 2 2.63 5.28 -17.59
N HIS A 3 1.40 4.90 -17.29
CA HIS A 3 0.78 5.17 -16.00
C HIS A 3 1.28 4.15 -14.98
N SER A 4 1.85 4.62 -13.89
CA SER A 4 2.33 3.76 -12.81
C SER A 4 1.37 3.79 -11.61
N GLY A 5 0.96 2.63 -11.15
CA GLY A 5 0.11 2.49 -9.96
C GLY A 5 0.69 1.50 -8.97
N MET A 6 0.34 1.65 -7.69
CA MET A 6 0.69 0.69 -6.64
C MET A 6 -0.36 0.66 -5.55
N VAL A 7 -0.42 -0.46 -4.85
CA VAL A 7 -1.24 -0.64 -3.64
C VAL A 7 -0.34 -0.60 -2.42
N LEU A 8 -0.61 0.32 -1.49
CA LEU A 8 -0.01 0.33 -0.16
C LEU A 8 -0.87 -0.54 0.77
N ALA A 9 -0.34 -1.64 1.22
CA ALA A 9 -1.03 -2.57 2.10
C ALA A 9 -0.22 -2.86 3.36
N ALA A 10 -0.75 -3.61 4.29
CA ALA A 10 -0.05 -3.99 5.51
C ALA A 10 -0.50 -5.38 5.97
N PRO A 11 0.27 -6.06 6.81
CA PRO A 11 -0.15 -7.34 7.40
C PRO A 11 -1.42 -7.22 8.25
N GLN A 12 -1.66 -6.05 8.86
CA GLN A 12 -2.79 -5.79 9.76
C GLN A 12 -3.17 -4.32 9.79
N SER A 13 -4.35 -4.04 10.36
CA SER A 13 -4.77 -2.68 10.69
C SER A 13 -3.82 -2.02 11.70
N GLY A 14 -3.76 -0.69 11.70
CA GLY A 14 -2.93 0.06 12.64
C GLY A 14 -1.43 0.10 12.30
N SER A 15 -0.97 -0.52 11.23
CA SER A 15 0.44 -0.49 10.79
C SER A 15 0.93 0.88 10.30
N GLY A 16 0.03 1.86 10.13
CA GLY A 16 0.35 3.22 9.70
C GLY A 16 0.21 3.46 8.20
N LYS A 17 -0.54 2.63 7.49
CA LYS A 17 -0.82 2.81 6.04
C LYS A 17 -1.26 4.23 5.71
N THR A 18 -2.29 4.74 6.38
CA THR A 18 -2.85 6.08 6.11
C THR A 18 -1.81 7.17 6.27
N THR A 19 -0.99 7.14 7.34
CA THR A 19 0.08 8.11 7.55
C THR A 19 1.11 8.08 6.42
N ILE A 20 1.54 6.88 6.02
CA ILE A 20 2.51 6.71 4.93
C ILE A 20 1.91 7.13 3.59
N THR A 21 0.66 6.78 3.32
CA THR A 21 -0.06 7.20 2.10
C THR A 21 -0.13 8.72 2.03
N CYS A 22 -0.57 9.38 3.10
CA CYS A 22 -0.66 10.84 3.14
C CYS A 22 0.71 11.51 2.93
N ALA A 23 1.76 11.01 3.60
CA ALA A 23 3.12 11.53 3.44
C ALA A 23 3.63 11.38 2.01
N LEU A 24 3.40 10.21 1.39
CA LEU A 24 3.77 9.93 0.01
C LEU A 24 3.04 10.85 -0.97
N LEU A 25 1.70 10.98 -0.83
CA LEU A 25 0.90 11.85 -1.68
C LEU A 25 1.34 13.31 -1.57
N ALA A 26 1.59 13.80 -0.35
CA ALA A 26 2.11 15.14 -0.13
C ALA A 26 3.49 15.35 -0.76
N ALA A 27 4.39 14.38 -0.62
CA ALA A 27 5.71 14.43 -1.22
C ALA A 27 5.66 14.42 -2.75
N MET A 28 4.79 13.60 -3.34
CA MET A 28 4.59 13.55 -4.80
C MET A 28 4.01 14.87 -5.33
N LYS A 29 3.01 15.41 -4.63
CA LYS A 29 2.42 16.71 -4.98
C LYS A 29 3.44 17.85 -4.90
N ASN A 30 4.24 17.90 -3.83
CA ASN A 30 5.29 18.92 -3.66
C ASN A 30 6.34 18.85 -4.78
N ARG A 31 6.56 17.66 -5.34
CA ARG A 31 7.42 17.46 -6.53
C ARG A 31 6.69 17.73 -7.86
N LYS A 32 5.47 18.26 -7.80
CA LYS A 32 4.62 18.57 -8.97
C LYS A 32 4.34 17.35 -9.85
N LEU A 33 4.31 16.15 -9.27
CA LEU A 33 3.91 14.95 -9.99
C LEU A 33 2.39 14.92 -10.13
N ALA A 34 1.90 14.53 -11.30
CA ALA A 34 0.48 14.34 -11.55
C ALA A 34 0.05 13.01 -10.89
N VAL A 35 -0.40 13.08 -9.63
CA VAL A 35 -0.78 11.93 -8.80
C VAL A 35 -2.25 11.98 -8.44
N ARG A 36 -2.88 10.82 -8.41
CA ARG A 36 -4.22 10.60 -7.82
C ARG A 36 -4.15 9.48 -6.79
N ALA A 37 -5.12 9.48 -5.89
CA ALA A 37 -5.22 8.50 -4.82
C ALA A 37 -6.51 7.69 -4.92
N PHE A 38 -6.49 6.49 -4.37
CA PHE A 38 -7.68 5.67 -4.15
C PHE A 38 -7.62 5.06 -2.75
N LYS A 39 -8.80 4.74 -2.20
CA LYS A 39 -8.96 3.95 -1.00
C LYS A 39 -9.67 2.66 -1.35
N SER A 40 -9.14 1.53 -0.89
CA SER A 40 -9.82 0.24 -0.96
C SER A 40 -10.98 0.22 0.03
N GLY A 41 -12.16 -0.19 -0.43
CA GLY A 41 -13.36 -0.26 0.38
C GLY A 41 -14.13 1.07 0.51
N PRO A 42 -15.27 1.06 1.23
CA PRO A 42 -16.20 2.18 1.33
C PRO A 42 -15.78 3.18 2.43
N ASP A 43 -14.56 3.69 2.35
CA ASP A 43 -14.04 4.69 3.29
C ASP A 43 -14.42 6.10 2.84
N TYR A 44 -14.88 6.93 3.77
CA TYR A 44 -15.28 8.31 3.51
C TYR A 44 -14.21 9.32 3.94
N ILE A 45 -13.50 9.03 5.03
CA ILE A 45 -12.60 9.96 5.70
C ILE A 45 -11.30 10.14 4.93
N ASP A 46 -10.65 9.04 4.56
CA ASP A 46 -9.33 9.09 3.90
C ASP A 46 -9.41 9.79 2.53
N PRO A 47 -10.37 9.47 1.63
CA PRO A 47 -10.51 10.21 0.38
C PRO A 47 -10.85 11.70 0.56
N MET A 48 -11.61 12.06 1.60
CA MET A 48 -11.89 13.45 1.92
C MET A 48 -10.62 14.17 2.37
N PHE A 49 -9.82 13.57 3.24
CA PHE A 49 -8.54 14.12 3.69
C PHE A 49 -7.56 14.31 2.53
N HIS A 50 -7.44 13.33 1.64
CA HIS A 50 -6.60 13.42 0.44
C HIS A 50 -6.99 14.62 -0.43
N ARG A 51 -8.30 14.83 -0.65
CA ARG A 51 -8.80 15.96 -1.48
C ARG A 51 -8.68 17.30 -0.79
N GLN A 52 -9.17 17.42 0.44
CA GLN A 52 -9.32 18.71 1.10
C GLN A 52 -8.04 19.19 1.78
N VAL A 53 -7.26 18.29 2.36
CA VAL A 53 -6.06 18.65 3.12
C VAL A 53 -4.81 18.55 2.24
N ILE A 54 -4.61 17.41 1.58
CA ILE A 54 -3.44 17.23 0.73
C ILE A 54 -3.65 17.87 -0.65
N GLY A 55 -4.89 17.94 -1.13
CA GLY A 55 -5.24 18.49 -2.44
C GLY A 55 -4.86 17.54 -3.58
N VAL A 56 -4.98 16.24 -3.36
CA VAL A 56 -4.82 15.18 -4.35
C VAL A 56 -6.19 14.56 -4.63
N PRO A 57 -6.62 14.44 -5.90
CA PRO A 57 -7.87 13.75 -6.24
C PRO A 57 -7.88 12.33 -5.69
N SER A 58 -8.98 11.96 -5.04
CA SER A 58 -9.11 10.64 -4.41
C SER A 58 -10.53 10.11 -4.52
N ARG A 59 -10.67 8.79 -4.74
CA ARG A 59 -11.93 8.05 -4.87
C ARG A 59 -11.82 6.71 -4.14
N ASN A 60 -12.94 6.01 -3.99
CA ASN A 60 -12.97 4.64 -3.48
C ASN A 60 -12.94 3.64 -4.63
N LEU A 61 -12.29 2.51 -4.38
CA LEU A 61 -12.37 1.30 -5.20
C LEU A 61 -12.78 0.15 -4.29
N ASP A 62 -13.97 -0.39 -4.50
CA ASP A 62 -14.52 -1.42 -3.63
C ASP A 62 -14.89 -2.66 -4.46
N THR A 63 -14.07 -3.70 -4.35
CA THR A 63 -14.26 -4.98 -5.04
C THR A 63 -15.36 -5.85 -4.41
N PHE A 64 -15.96 -5.40 -3.30
CA PHE A 64 -17.12 -6.07 -2.72
C PHE A 64 -18.42 -5.64 -3.39
N PHE A 65 -18.59 -4.32 -3.60
CA PHE A 65 -19.81 -3.77 -4.22
C PHE A 65 -19.73 -3.69 -5.75
N SER A 66 -18.53 -3.72 -6.31
CA SER A 66 -18.30 -3.53 -7.75
C SER A 66 -17.58 -4.71 -8.36
N GLY A 67 -18.06 -5.18 -9.50
CA GLY A 67 -17.39 -6.22 -10.27
C GLY A 67 -16.04 -5.75 -10.84
N ALA A 68 -15.23 -6.72 -11.26
CA ALA A 68 -13.86 -6.44 -11.74
C ALA A 68 -13.82 -5.43 -12.90
N ASP A 69 -14.75 -5.48 -13.83
CA ASP A 69 -14.78 -4.57 -14.98
C ASP A 69 -15.13 -3.14 -14.56
N GLN A 70 -16.09 -2.98 -13.64
CA GLN A 70 -16.41 -1.67 -13.06
C GLN A 70 -15.21 -1.07 -12.30
N ILE A 71 -14.49 -1.90 -11.56
CA ILE A 71 -13.28 -1.46 -10.85
C ILE A 71 -12.20 -1.00 -11.84
N ARG A 72 -11.98 -1.73 -12.94
CA ARG A 72 -11.05 -1.34 -14.00
C ARG A 72 -11.48 -0.04 -14.69
N GLU A 73 -12.77 0.13 -14.95
CA GLU A 73 -13.33 1.35 -15.53
C GLU A 73 -13.13 2.55 -14.60
N LEU A 74 -13.51 2.42 -13.32
CA LEU A 74 -13.31 3.47 -12.30
C LEU A 74 -11.84 3.84 -12.13
N TYR A 75 -10.96 2.84 -12.13
CA TYR A 75 -9.51 3.07 -12.08
C TYR A 75 -8.98 3.67 -13.39
N GLY A 76 -9.54 3.32 -14.52
CA GLY A 76 -9.17 3.85 -15.84
C GLY A 76 -9.64 5.29 -16.07
N TYR A 77 -10.70 5.73 -15.38
CA TYR A 77 -11.28 7.05 -15.56
C TYR A 77 -10.24 8.16 -15.29
N ASP A 78 -10.17 9.15 -16.17
CA ASP A 78 -9.21 10.26 -16.14
C ASP A 78 -7.72 9.85 -16.09
N ARG A 79 -7.40 8.61 -16.44
CA ARG A 79 -6.04 8.07 -16.36
C ARG A 79 -5.00 8.92 -17.09
N GLU A 80 -5.38 9.53 -18.20
CA GLU A 80 -4.49 10.35 -19.03
C GLU A 80 -4.04 11.63 -18.33
N SER A 81 -4.82 12.11 -17.36
CA SER A 81 -4.51 13.31 -16.56
C SER A 81 -3.48 13.05 -15.46
N PHE A 82 -3.12 11.79 -15.20
CA PHE A 82 -2.25 11.42 -14.09
C PHE A 82 -1.14 10.48 -14.55
N SER A 83 0.05 10.68 -13.98
CA SER A 83 1.20 9.79 -14.18
C SER A 83 1.27 8.68 -13.14
N TYR A 84 0.69 8.91 -11.97
CA TYR A 84 0.79 7.99 -10.83
C TYR A 84 -0.56 7.79 -10.14
N SER A 85 -0.80 6.55 -9.68
CA SER A 85 -1.92 6.22 -8.79
C SER A 85 -1.41 5.54 -7.53
N VAL A 86 -1.85 6.01 -6.36
CA VAL A 86 -1.57 5.38 -5.08
C VAL A 86 -2.88 4.87 -4.50
N ILE A 87 -2.96 3.58 -4.24
CA ILE A 87 -4.15 2.96 -3.64
C ILE A 87 -3.82 2.58 -2.20
N GLU A 88 -4.53 3.13 -1.24
CA GLU A 88 -4.43 2.71 0.15
C GLU A 88 -5.34 1.51 0.41
N GLY A 89 -4.75 0.39 0.83
CA GLY A 89 -5.49 -0.81 1.24
C GLY A 89 -6.21 -0.62 2.56
N ALA A 90 -7.34 -1.28 2.72
CA ALA A 90 -8.04 -1.42 3.99
C ALA A 90 -7.57 -2.67 4.73
N MET A 91 -7.71 -2.71 6.06
CA MET A 91 -7.41 -3.86 6.92
C MET A 91 -6.02 -4.48 6.65
N GLY A 92 -5.88 -5.79 6.80
CA GLY A 92 -4.71 -6.54 6.37
C GLY A 92 -4.75 -6.85 4.88
N LEU A 93 -3.58 -7.16 4.31
CA LEU A 93 -3.40 -7.38 2.87
C LEU A 93 -4.39 -8.40 2.30
N TYR A 94 -4.61 -9.49 3.02
CA TYR A 94 -5.46 -10.61 2.60
C TYR A 94 -6.82 -10.63 3.29
N ASP A 95 -7.11 -9.67 4.19
CA ASP A 95 -8.34 -9.61 4.95
C ASP A 95 -9.45 -9.02 4.09
N GLY A 96 -10.30 -9.88 3.56
CA GLY A 96 -11.47 -9.51 2.78
C GLY A 96 -12.76 -9.84 3.54
N LEU A 97 -13.73 -10.42 2.84
CA LEU A 97 -15.06 -10.73 3.34
C LEU A 97 -15.02 -11.57 4.63
N GLY A 98 -15.63 -11.04 5.68
CA GLY A 98 -15.69 -11.71 6.97
C GLY A 98 -14.33 -11.96 7.64
N GLY A 99 -13.25 -11.37 7.11
CA GLY A 99 -11.88 -11.60 7.59
C GLY A 99 -11.31 -12.99 7.25
N THR A 100 -12.02 -13.79 6.48
CA THR A 100 -11.65 -15.18 6.16
C THR A 100 -11.45 -15.44 4.67
N GLN A 101 -11.97 -14.56 3.82
CA GLN A 101 -11.87 -14.67 2.38
C GLN A 101 -10.93 -13.60 1.83
N LYS A 102 -10.34 -13.84 0.66
CA LYS A 102 -9.49 -12.86 -0.02
C LYS A 102 -10.30 -11.83 -0.81
N GLU A 103 -11.50 -12.18 -1.21
CA GLU A 103 -12.43 -11.33 -1.94
C GLU A 103 -12.74 -10.08 -1.13
N GLY A 104 -12.67 -8.91 -1.77
CA GLY A 104 -12.80 -7.63 -1.10
C GLY A 104 -11.53 -7.11 -0.40
N SER A 105 -10.45 -7.91 -0.34
CA SER A 105 -9.19 -7.48 0.26
C SER A 105 -8.37 -6.52 -0.62
N ALA A 106 -7.37 -5.88 -0.02
CA ALA A 106 -6.39 -5.08 -0.76
C ALA A 106 -5.62 -5.92 -1.81
N TYR A 107 -5.36 -7.18 -1.51
CA TYR A 107 -4.73 -8.11 -2.46
C TYR A 107 -5.63 -8.42 -3.65
N HIS A 108 -6.92 -8.69 -3.41
CA HIS A 108 -7.89 -8.89 -4.49
C HIS A 108 -8.01 -7.66 -5.40
N LEU A 109 -7.98 -6.46 -4.83
CA LEU A 109 -7.95 -5.23 -5.61
C LEU A 109 -6.67 -5.10 -6.44
N ALA A 110 -5.50 -5.43 -5.88
CA ALA A 110 -4.24 -5.44 -6.59
C ALA A 110 -4.24 -6.45 -7.75
N GLN A 111 -4.82 -7.65 -7.55
CA GLN A 111 -5.01 -8.64 -8.61
C GLN A 111 -5.93 -8.13 -9.71
N THR A 112 -7.08 -7.55 -9.35
CA THR A 112 -8.07 -7.02 -10.29
C THR A 112 -7.50 -5.95 -11.22
N LEU A 113 -6.60 -5.11 -10.69
CA LEU A 113 -6.01 -3.98 -11.40
C LEU A 113 -4.62 -4.29 -12.00
N ASP A 114 -4.10 -5.48 -11.76
CA ASP A 114 -2.73 -5.90 -12.15
C ASP A 114 -1.66 -4.93 -11.63
N LEU A 115 -1.74 -4.57 -10.34
CA LEU A 115 -0.84 -3.63 -9.71
C LEU A 115 0.10 -4.29 -8.72
N PRO A 116 1.33 -3.74 -8.56
CA PRO A 116 2.25 -4.15 -7.51
C PRO A 116 1.76 -3.68 -6.13
N VAL A 117 2.24 -4.40 -5.11
CA VAL A 117 1.96 -4.13 -3.70
C VAL A 117 3.24 -3.71 -2.99
N VAL A 118 3.15 -2.66 -2.19
CA VAL A 118 4.18 -2.27 -1.23
C VAL A 118 3.60 -2.46 0.17
N LEU A 119 4.31 -3.24 1.00
CA LEU A 119 3.89 -3.50 2.38
C LEU A 119 4.36 -2.39 3.33
N VAL A 120 3.46 -1.96 4.22
CA VAL A 120 3.80 -1.13 5.37
C VAL A 120 3.79 -2.01 6.61
N LEU A 121 4.96 -2.28 7.17
CA LEU A 121 5.12 -3.13 8.35
C LEU A 121 5.38 -2.27 9.58
N ASP A 122 4.57 -2.44 10.63
CA ASP A 122 4.87 -1.90 11.97
C ASP A 122 6.04 -2.69 12.57
N ALA A 123 7.20 -2.08 12.62
CA ALA A 123 8.43 -2.73 13.07
C ALA A 123 8.73 -2.51 14.56
N ARG A 124 7.79 -1.92 15.33
CA ARG A 124 7.99 -1.68 16.77
C ARG A 124 8.18 -2.99 17.52
N GLY A 125 9.24 -3.06 18.31
CA GLY A 125 9.55 -4.24 19.14
C GLY A 125 9.89 -5.50 18.34
N MET A 126 10.04 -5.38 17.01
CA MET A 126 10.40 -6.51 16.16
C MET A 126 11.91 -6.51 15.88
N GLY A 127 12.48 -7.70 15.88
CA GLY A 127 13.83 -7.98 15.39
C GLY A 127 13.76 -8.89 14.17
N ARG A 128 14.57 -9.94 14.18
CA ARG A 128 14.62 -10.95 13.10
C ARG A 128 13.27 -11.65 12.83
N THR A 129 12.36 -11.67 13.80
CA THR A 129 11.01 -12.22 13.64
C THR A 129 10.25 -11.57 12.47
N MET A 130 10.53 -10.28 12.14
CA MET A 130 9.90 -9.66 10.98
C MET A 130 10.27 -10.34 9.66
N VAL A 131 11.48 -10.91 9.56
CA VAL A 131 11.92 -11.65 8.36
C VAL A 131 11.06 -12.90 8.18
N ALA A 132 10.79 -13.62 9.26
CA ALA A 132 9.90 -14.79 9.23
C ALA A 132 8.46 -14.41 8.86
N LEU A 133 7.95 -13.29 9.40
CA LEU A 133 6.63 -12.77 9.03
C LEU A 133 6.56 -12.39 7.54
N LEU A 134 7.54 -11.65 7.05
CA LEU A 134 7.62 -11.27 5.64
C LEU A 134 7.77 -12.51 4.74
N ALA A 135 8.59 -13.48 5.12
CA ALA A 135 8.73 -14.74 4.39
C ALA A 135 7.39 -15.47 4.24
N GLY A 136 6.62 -15.57 5.32
CA GLY A 136 5.27 -16.17 5.29
C GLY A 136 4.32 -15.42 4.36
N ILE A 137 4.33 -14.09 4.39
CA ILE A 137 3.50 -13.25 3.51
C ILE A 137 3.91 -13.44 2.05
N LEU A 138 5.21 -13.44 1.74
CA LEU A 138 5.73 -13.65 0.40
C LEU A 138 5.44 -15.06 -0.12
N GLN A 139 5.51 -16.08 0.74
CA GLN A 139 5.12 -17.46 0.39
C GLN A 139 3.62 -17.57 0.04
N TYR A 140 2.80 -16.70 0.63
CA TYR A 140 1.36 -16.65 0.36
C TYR A 140 1.03 -15.80 -0.88
N ASP A 141 1.95 -14.95 -1.34
CA ASP A 141 1.86 -14.12 -2.54
C ASP A 141 2.22 -14.93 -3.80
N ARG A 142 1.27 -15.72 -4.28
CA ARG A 142 1.50 -16.59 -5.44
C ARG A 142 1.70 -15.86 -6.76
N ASP A 143 1.21 -14.62 -6.84
CA ASP A 143 1.28 -13.80 -8.06
C ASP A 143 2.52 -12.88 -8.06
N HIS A 144 3.34 -12.96 -7.01
CA HIS A 144 4.56 -12.14 -6.85
C HIS A 144 4.31 -10.63 -7.00
N ARG A 145 3.20 -10.15 -6.41
CA ARG A 145 2.80 -8.73 -6.48
C ARG A 145 3.54 -7.86 -5.48
N ILE A 146 4.03 -8.45 -4.39
CA ILE A 146 4.74 -7.70 -3.36
C ILE A 146 6.15 -7.40 -3.82
N ILE A 147 6.40 -6.12 -4.13
CA ILE A 147 7.68 -5.66 -4.68
C ILE A 147 8.59 -4.97 -3.67
N GLY A 148 8.07 -4.64 -2.48
CA GLY A 148 8.85 -3.94 -1.49
C GLY A 148 8.15 -3.80 -0.15
N VAL A 149 8.92 -3.38 0.86
CA VAL A 149 8.43 -3.13 2.21
C VAL A 149 8.89 -1.78 2.73
N ILE A 150 8.03 -1.13 3.49
CA ILE A 150 8.33 0.07 4.29
C ILE A 150 8.28 -0.34 5.75
N LEU A 151 9.38 -0.22 6.48
CA LEU A 151 9.41 -0.42 7.93
C LEU A 151 8.99 0.88 8.62
N ASN A 152 7.85 0.85 9.27
CA ASN A 152 7.29 1.98 9.98
C ASN A 152 7.57 1.87 11.49
N ARG A 153 7.62 3.02 12.17
CA ARG A 153 7.79 3.14 13.64
C ARG A 153 9.07 2.48 14.18
N THR A 154 10.15 2.67 13.46
CA THR A 154 11.46 2.17 13.85
C THR A 154 12.56 3.21 13.61
N SER A 155 13.77 2.97 14.07
CA SER A 155 14.88 3.89 13.86
C SER A 155 15.59 3.65 12.53
N GLU A 156 16.20 4.70 12.00
CA GLU A 156 17.03 4.62 10.79
C GLU A 156 18.18 3.61 10.95
N GLY A 157 18.83 3.61 12.12
CA GLY A 157 19.93 2.67 12.42
C GLY A 157 19.47 1.21 12.35
N PHE A 158 18.30 0.91 12.92
CA PHE A 158 17.73 -0.43 12.84
C PHE A 158 17.42 -0.83 11.39
N CYS A 159 16.89 0.09 10.60
CA CYS A 159 16.61 -0.17 9.20
C CYS A 159 17.87 -0.48 8.39
N ARG A 160 18.94 0.30 8.59
CA ARG A 160 20.24 0.03 7.94
C ARG A 160 20.77 -1.36 8.27
N THR A 161 20.53 -1.84 9.49
CA THR A 161 20.91 -3.20 9.91
C THR A 161 20.04 -4.27 9.26
N MET A 162 18.73 -4.02 9.13
CA MET A 162 17.78 -4.99 8.60
C MET A 162 17.71 -5.04 7.07
N THR A 163 18.05 -3.95 6.40
CA THR A 163 18.04 -3.89 4.92
C THR A 163 18.78 -5.06 4.27
N PRO A 164 20.08 -5.28 4.56
CA PRO A 164 20.82 -6.37 3.91
C PRO A 164 20.26 -7.75 4.26
N VAL A 165 19.65 -7.91 5.43
CA VAL A 165 19.03 -9.18 5.83
C VAL A 165 17.76 -9.45 5.01
N ILE A 166 16.87 -8.45 4.91
CA ILE A 166 15.61 -8.56 4.15
C ILE A 166 15.90 -8.76 2.66
N GLU A 167 16.80 -7.97 2.10
CA GLU A 167 17.14 -8.05 0.67
C GLU A 167 17.82 -9.37 0.30
N LYS A 168 18.79 -9.82 1.12
CA LYS A 168 19.52 -11.06 0.85
C LYS A 168 18.68 -12.31 1.04
N GLU A 169 17.86 -12.37 2.10
CA GLU A 169 17.12 -13.58 2.46
C GLU A 169 15.78 -13.69 1.74
N LEU A 170 15.14 -12.56 1.43
CA LEU A 170 13.80 -12.53 0.86
C LEU A 170 13.74 -11.99 -0.57
N GLY A 171 14.81 -11.40 -1.09
CA GLY A 171 14.78 -10.71 -2.38
C GLY A 171 13.84 -9.50 -2.42
N LEU A 172 13.43 -9.01 -1.24
CA LEU A 172 12.43 -7.95 -1.12
C LEU A 172 13.11 -6.60 -0.89
N CYS A 173 12.82 -5.63 -1.74
CA CYS A 173 13.38 -4.28 -1.63
C CYS A 173 12.84 -3.55 -0.38
N LEU A 174 13.74 -2.99 0.42
CA LEU A 174 13.38 -2.07 1.49
C LEU A 174 13.35 -0.64 0.93
N LEU A 175 12.13 -0.09 0.77
CA LEU A 175 11.93 1.17 0.05
C LEU A 175 12.17 2.40 0.93
N TYR A 176 11.72 2.36 2.18
CA TYR A 176 11.82 3.50 3.10
C TYR A 176 11.58 3.10 4.54
N THR A 177 12.06 3.95 5.44
CA THR A 177 11.84 3.83 6.87
C THR A 177 11.33 5.15 7.42
N SER A 178 10.18 5.13 8.09
CA SER A 178 9.71 6.31 8.81
C SER A 178 10.32 6.32 10.21
N PRO A 179 11.04 7.36 10.61
CA PRO A 179 11.51 7.49 11.99
C PRO A 179 10.31 7.51 12.93
N SER A 180 10.38 6.70 14.00
CA SER A 180 9.40 6.80 15.09
C SER A 180 9.49 8.18 15.71
N PRO A 181 8.41 8.94 15.85
CA PRO A 181 8.44 10.11 16.71
C PRO A 181 8.78 9.63 18.12
N ARG A 182 9.83 10.22 18.71
CA ARG A 182 10.21 9.98 20.11
C ARG A 182 9.29 10.76 21.03
#